data_c1564c476b2db8d10559f4e39b5ff84a
#
_entry.id   c1564c476b2db8d10559f4e39b5ff84a
#
_cell.length_a   1.000
_cell.length_b   1.000
_cell.length_c   1.000
_cell.angle_alpha   90.00
_cell.angle_beta   90.00
_cell.angle_gamma   90.00
#
_symmetry.space_group_name_H-M   'P 1'
#
loop_
_entity.id
_entity.type
_entity.pdbx_description
1 polymer ?
#
loop_
_entity_poly.entity_id
_entity_poly.type
_entity_poly.pdbx_seq_one_letter_code
_entity_poly.pdbx_strand_id
1 'polypeptide(L)'
;LRIVKKYDGNKYVKHFTCWNQLLTLMFGQLCNRESLRDLIVALNAHQEKCYHLGVGKHVTRSNLAKANENRDYRIFEDFAFYMISEARKKRINDIFKLNGNVYAFDSTTIDLCLKLFKLPYT
;
A
#
# COMPACT_ATOMS: atom_id res chain seq x y z
N LEU A 1 -11.51 -2.78 -9.55
CA LEU A 1 -12.53 -1.93 -8.90
C LEU A 1 -13.59 -2.69 -8.10
N ARG A 2 -13.74 -4.01 -8.26
CA ARG A 2 -14.70 -4.82 -7.47
C ARG A 2 -14.40 -4.78 -5.98
N ILE A 3 -13.14 -4.89 -5.58
CA ILE A 3 -12.69 -4.86 -4.17
C ILE A 3 -13.06 -3.54 -3.50
N VAL A 4 -12.77 -2.41 -4.16
CA VAL A 4 -13.10 -1.07 -3.62
C VAL A 4 -14.60 -0.90 -3.41
N LYS A 5 -15.43 -1.45 -4.31
CA LYS A 5 -16.89 -1.43 -4.16
C LYS A 5 -17.37 -2.34 -3.03
N LYS A 6 -16.74 -3.51 -2.83
CA LYS A 6 -17.07 -4.46 -1.77
C LYS A 6 -16.99 -3.82 -0.37
N TYR A 7 -16.05 -2.92 -0.18
CA TYR A 7 -15.79 -2.24 1.11
C TYR A 7 -16.17 -0.76 1.11
N ASP A 8 -16.93 -0.29 0.14
CA ASP A 8 -17.30 1.12 0.00
C ASP A 8 -16.12 2.11 0.09
N GLY A 9 -14.92 1.69 -0.33
CA GLY A 9 -13.67 2.41 -0.10
C GLY A 9 -13.59 3.81 -0.70
N ASN A 10 -14.40 4.12 -1.71
CA ASN A 10 -14.52 5.44 -2.32
C ASN A 10 -15.82 6.17 -1.96
N LYS A 11 -16.60 5.66 -1.00
CA LYS A 11 -17.83 6.32 -0.55
C LYS A 11 -17.50 7.69 0.04
N TYR A 12 -18.20 8.71 -0.42
CA TYR A 12 -17.98 10.14 -0.07
C TYR A 12 -16.59 10.69 -0.39
N VAL A 13 -15.80 10.00 -1.21
CA VAL A 13 -14.45 10.46 -1.63
C VAL A 13 -14.57 11.25 -2.94
N LYS A 14 -14.16 12.54 -2.91
CA LYS A 14 -14.21 13.42 -4.09
C LYS A 14 -12.96 13.32 -4.98
N HIS A 15 -11.78 13.29 -4.36
CA HIS A 15 -10.51 13.43 -5.10
C HIS A 15 -9.48 12.35 -4.79
N PHE A 16 -9.23 12.04 -3.52
CA PHE A 16 -8.20 11.08 -3.11
C PHE A 16 -8.77 9.67 -2.98
N THR A 17 -8.88 8.97 -4.11
CA THR A 17 -9.45 7.62 -4.20
C THR A 17 -8.53 6.55 -3.59
N CYS A 18 -9.06 5.33 -3.39
CA CYS A 18 -8.23 4.17 -2.98
C CYS A 18 -7.10 3.90 -3.98
N TRP A 19 -7.31 4.15 -5.27
CA TRP A 19 -6.28 4.02 -6.28
C TRP A 19 -5.15 5.03 -6.10
N ASN A 20 -5.49 6.30 -5.86
CA ASN A 20 -4.49 7.33 -5.58
C ASN A 20 -3.68 7.00 -4.32
N GLN A 21 -4.34 6.51 -3.27
CA GLN A 21 -3.67 6.08 -2.04
C GLN A 21 -2.70 4.93 -2.30
N LEU A 22 -3.13 3.89 -3.02
CA LEU A 22 -2.27 2.76 -3.38
C LEU A 22 -1.03 3.22 -4.12
N LEU A 23 -1.19 4.01 -5.19
CA LEU A 23 -0.06 4.51 -5.97
C LEU A 23 0.89 5.39 -5.16
N THR A 24 0.33 6.24 -4.29
CA THR A 24 1.11 7.09 -3.39
C THR A 24 1.97 6.26 -2.42
N LEU A 25 1.40 5.23 -1.81
CA LEU A 25 2.11 4.35 -0.89
C LEU A 25 3.14 3.49 -1.62
N MET A 26 2.82 2.97 -2.81
CA MET A 26 3.79 2.24 -3.64
C MET A 26 4.97 3.13 -4.03
N PHE A 27 4.72 4.37 -4.43
CA PHE A 27 5.80 5.33 -4.70
C PHE A 27 6.70 5.52 -3.47
N GLY A 28 6.11 5.66 -2.28
CA GLY A 28 6.85 5.77 -1.02
C GLY A 28 7.76 4.57 -0.78
N GLN A 29 7.26 3.37 -0.95
CA GLN A 29 8.02 2.13 -0.77
C GLN A 29 9.15 1.99 -1.79
N LEU A 30 8.88 2.25 -3.07
CA LEU A 30 9.86 2.14 -4.14
C LEU A 30 10.97 3.19 -4.04
N CYS A 31 10.68 4.35 -3.45
CA CYS A 31 11.62 5.45 -3.26
C CYS A 31 12.24 5.48 -1.85
N ASN A 32 12.04 4.44 -1.03
CA ASN A 32 12.56 4.33 0.34
C ASN A 32 12.23 5.56 1.20
N ARG A 33 10.95 6.01 1.20
CA ARG A 33 10.51 7.13 2.00
C ARG A 33 10.09 6.66 3.39
N GLU A 34 10.71 7.23 4.43
CA GLU A 34 10.54 6.78 5.81
C GLU A 34 9.33 7.42 6.51
N SER A 35 8.87 8.57 6.03
CA SER A 35 7.76 9.29 6.65
C SER A 35 6.76 9.83 5.63
N LEU A 36 5.50 10.05 6.07
CA LEU A 36 4.48 10.70 5.24
C LEU A 36 4.90 12.10 4.80
N ARG A 37 5.69 12.81 5.61
CA ARG A 37 6.16 14.15 5.27
C ARG A 37 7.16 14.09 4.13
N ASP A 38 8.15 13.21 4.23
CA ASP A 38 9.16 12.99 3.21
C ASP A 38 8.53 12.49 1.90
N LEU A 39 7.55 11.58 2.01
CA LEU A 39 6.79 11.09 0.87
C LEU A 39 6.09 12.24 0.12
N ILE A 40 5.42 13.13 0.82
CA ILE A 40 4.71 14.27 0.19
C ILE A 40 5.69 15.24 -0.46
N VAL A 41 6.83 15.52 0.16
CA VAL A 41 7.88 16.36 -0.43
C VAL A 41 8.39 15.74 -1.73
N ALA A 42 8.66 14.44 -1.74
CA ALA A 42 9.11 13.74 -2.93
C ALA A 42 8.05 13.71 -4.06
N LEU A 43 6.78 13.50 -3.71
CA LEU A 43 5.68 13.56 -4.68
C LEU A 43 5.54 14.95 -5.31
N ASN A 44 5.65 16.01 -4.51
CA ASN A 44 5.56 17.38 -5.01
C ASN A 44 6.75 17.73 -5.93
N ALA A 45 7.93 17.22 -5.64
CA ALA A 45 9.11 17.40 -6.49
C ALA A 45 8.99 16.72 -7.86
N HIS A 46 8.14 15.68 -7.94
CA HIS A 46 7.91 14.89 -9.18
C HIS A 46 6.47 14.97 -9.69
N GLN A 47 5.77 16.06 -9.42
CA GLN A 47 4.33 16.20 -9.67
C GLN A 47 3.92 15.90 -11.12
N GLU A 48 4.68 16.36 -12.10
CA GLU A 48 4.39 16.09 -13.52
C GLU A 48 4.45 14.60 -13.84
N LYS A 49 5.49 13.91 -13.37
CA LYS A 49 5.64 12.46 -13.57
C LYS A 49 4.57 11.68 -12.83
N CYS A 50 4.24 12.09 -11.61
CA CYS A 50 3.18 11.47 -10.80
C CYS A 50 1.80 11.60 -11.46
N TYR A 51 1.52 12.72 -12.13
CA TYR A 51 0.29 12.91 -12.89
C TYR A 51 0.13 11.87 -14.00
N HIS A 52 1.18 11.62 -14.78
CA HIS A 52 1.17 10.59 -15.84
C HIS A 52 1.04 9.17 -15.28
N LEU A 53 1.48 8.93 -14.06
CA LEU A 53 1.30 7.64 -13.36
C LEU A 53 -0.10 7.47 -12.76
N GLY A 54 -0.97 8.48 -12.87
CA GLY A 54 -2.32 8.43 -12.31
C GLY A 54 -2.40 8.76 -10.81
N VAL A 55 -1.32 9.23 -10.20
CA VAL A 55 -1.35 9.85 -8.89
C VAL A 55 -2.00 11.22 -9.06
N GLY A 56 -3.17 11.44 -8.48
CA GLY A 56 -3.95 12.67 -8.67
C GLY A 56 -3.18 13.94 -8.32
N LYS A 57 -3.66 15.06 -8.85
CA LYS A 57 -3.13 16.40 -8.50
C LYS A 57 -3.31 16.62 -6.99
N HIS A 58 -2.30 17.12 -6.30
CA HIS A 58 -2.36 17.57 -4.91
C HIS A 58 -2.68 16.48 -3.86
N VAL A 59 -1.75 15.55 -3.69
CA VAL A 59 -1.75 14.69 -2.51
C VAL A 59 -1.19 15.49 -1.34
N THR A 60 -2.01 15.77 -0.33
CA THR A 60 -1.58 16.42 0.90
C THR A 60 -1.31 15.40 2.00
N ARG A 61 -0.43 15.75 2.94
CA ARG A 61 -0.16 14.91 4.11
C ARG A 61 -1.44 14.59 4.89
N SER A 62 -2.31 15.58 5.08
CA SER A 62 -3.57 15.41 5.79
C SER A 62 -4.53 14.45 5.08
N ASN A 63 -4.63 14.53 3.75
CA ASN A 63 -5.48 13.63 2.98
C ASN A 63 -4.96 12.19 3.02
N LEU A 64 -3.65 12.00 2.92
CA LEU A 64 -3.03 10.68 3.01
C LEU A 64 -3.19 10.10 4.43
N ALA A 65 -2.93 10.89 5.48
CA ALA A 65 -3.09 10.45 6.86
C ALA A 65 -4.54 10.04 7.16
N LYS A 66 -5.52 10.87 6.80
CA LYS A 66 -6.95 10.55 6.96
C LYS A 66 -7.36 9.32 6.17
N ALA A 67 -6.84 9.15 4.96
CA ALA A 67 -7.11 7.96 4.17
C ALA A 67 -6.55 6.70 4.82
N ASN A 68 -5.34 6.75 5.38
CA ASN A 68 -4.75 5.62 6.10
C ASN A 68 -5.51 5.28 7.39
N GLU A 69 -6.04 6.30 8.07
CA GLU A 69 -6.79 6.11 9.31
C GLU A 69 -8.21 5.53 9.08
N ASN A 70 -8.91 6.05 8.07
CA ASN A 70 -10.35 5.80 7.92
C ASN A 70 -10.71 4.74 6.88
N ARG A 71 -9.80 4.39 5.96
CA ARG A 71 -10.10 3.37 4.96
C ARG A 71 -9.90 1.97 5.50
N ASP A 72 -10.80 1.09 5.10
CA ASP A 72 -10.73 -0.31 5.45
C ASP A 72 -9.47 -0.96 4.83
N TYR A 73 -8.58 -1.45 5.67
CA TYR A 73 -7.32 -2.10 5.26
C TYR A 73 -7.55 -3.34 4.39
N ARG A 74 -8.71 -4.01 4.54
CA ARG A 74 -9.07 -5.21 3.77
C ARG A 74 -9.12 -4.95 2.27
N ILE A 75 -9.31 -3.69 1.85
CA ILE A 75 -9.23 -3.32 0.43
C ILE A 75 -7.85 -3.65 -0.13
N PHE A 76 -6.81 -3.30 0.60
CA PHE A 76 -5.41 -3.51 0.18
C PHE A 76 -4.97 -4.95 0.40
N GLU A 77 -5.45 -5.60 1.45
CA GLU A 77 -5.24 -7.01 1.73
C GLU A 77 -5.82 -7.90 0.62
N ASP A 78 -7.10 -7.75 0.30
CA ASP A 78 -7.77 -8.49 -0.80
C ASP A 78 -7.06 -8.23 -2.15
N PHE A 79 -6.59 -7.00 -2.38
CA PHE A 79 -5.85 -6.65 -3.58
C PHE A 79 -4.49 -7.36 -3.62
N ALA A 80 -3.77 -7.43 -2.51
CA ALA A 80 -2.51 -8.14 -2.42
C ALA A 80 -2.69 -9.64 -2.70
N PHE A 81 -3.68 -10.29 -2.11
CA PHE A 81 -4.00 -11.70 -2.40
C PHE A 81 -4.40 -11.93 -3.86
N TYR A 82 -5.16 -11.01 -4.45
CA TYR A 82 -5.48 -11.07 -5.86
C TYR A 82 -4.20 -11.02 -6.72
N MET A 83 -3.29 -10.08 -6.44
CA MET A 83 -2.02 -9.93 -7.18
C MET A 83 -1.12 -11.16 -7.02
N ILE A 84 -1.05 -11.75 -5.83
CA ILE A 84 -0.32 -13.00 -5.57
C ILE A 84 -0.91 -14.14 -6.43
N SER A 85 -2.24 -14.24 -6.49
CA SER A 85 -2.93 -15.24 -7.32
C SER A 85 -2.59 -15.07 -8.80
N GLU A 86 -2.63 -13.84 -9.31
CA GLU A 86 -2.28 -13.54 -10.71
C GLU A 86 -0.80 -13.82 -11.01
N ALA A 87 0.09 -13.47 -10.08
CA ALA A 87 1.52 -13.75 -10.23
C ALA A 87 1.79 -15.27 -10.27
N ARG A 88 1.09 -16.05 -9.44
CA ARG A 88 1.20 -17.52 -9.44
C ARG A 88 0.73 -18.12 -10.76
N LYS A 89 -0.34 -17.62 -11.36
CA LYS A 89 -0.82 -18.08 -12.68
C LYS A 89 0.19 -17.82 -13.79
N LYS A 90 0.92 -16.69 -13.73
CA LYS A 90 1.92 -16.30 -14.72
C LYS A 90 3.25 -17.02 -14.53
N ARG A 91 3.49 -17.61 -13.36
CA ARG A 91 4.71 -18.36 -13.05
C ARG A 91 4.63 -19.78 -13.65
N ILE A 92 4.56 -19.87 -14.97
CA ILE A 92 4.41 -21.16 -15.68
C ILE A 92 5.76 -21.85 -15.95
N ASN A 93 6.90 -21.25 -15.67
CA ASN A 93 8.19 -21.83 -15.99
C ASN A 93 8.90 -22.38 -14.76
N ASP A 94 9.03 -23.70 -14.73
CA ASP A 94 9.87 -24.51 -13.85
C ASP A 94 11.37 -24.13 -13.97
N ILE A 95 11.75 -22.97 -13.45
CA ILE A 95 13.18 -22.62 -13.37
C ILE A 95 13.87 -23.50 -12.32
N PHE A 96 13.11 -23.97 -11.33
CA PHE A 96 13.59 -24.91 -10.32
C PHE A 96 12.58 -26.04 -10.13
N LYS A 97 12.93 -27.24 -10.53
CA LYS A 97 12.21 -28.48 -10.17
C LYS A 97 12.58 -28.86 -8.74
N LEU A 98 12.00 -28.19 -7.77
CA LEU A 98 12.12 -28.59 -6.37
C LEU A 98 10.97 -29.53 -6.03
N ASN A 99 11.29 -30.76 -5.66
CA ASN A 99 10.30 -31.70 -5.13
C ASN A 99 10.01 -31.31 -3.67
N GLY A 100 8.88 -30.66 -3.46
CA GLY A 100 8.41 -30.26 -2.13
C GLY A 100 7.89 -28.81 -2.06
N ASN A 101 7.37 -28.45 -0.91
CA ASN A 101 6.90 -27.08 -0.64
C ASN A 101 8.10 -26.18 -0.35
N VAL A 102 8.21 -25.10 -1.10
CA VAL A 102 9.22 -24.06 -0.87
C VAL A 102 8.58 -22.91 -0.08
N TYR A 103 9.15 -22.60 1.07
CA TYR A 103 8.74 -21.49 1.91
C TYR A 103 9.79 -20.40 1.85
N ALA A 104 9.37 -19.16 1.55
CA ALA A 104 10.23 -18.00 1.68
C ALA A 104 10.02 -17.40 3.07
N PHE A 105 11.11 -17.27 3.84
CA PHE A 105 11.13 -16.55 5.11
C PHE A 105 11.66 -15.15 4.84
N ASP A 106 10.83 -14.14 5.07
CA ASP A 106 11.23 -12.75 5.09
C ASP A 106 10.83 -12.15 6.45
N SER A 107 11.76 -11.45 7.07
CA SER A 107 11.51 -10.77 8.35
C SER A 107 11.59 -9.26 8.15
N THR A 108 10.49 -8.57 8.40
CA THR A 108 10.47 -7.11 8.46
C THR A 108 10.49 -6.67 9.91
N THR A 109 11.48 -5.86 10.29
CA THR A 109 11.51 -5.23 11.60
C THR A 109 10.61 -4.00 11.57
N ILE A 110 9.59 -3.99 12.42
CA ILE A 110 8.71 -2.84 12.61
C ILE A 110 9.02 -2.23 13.97
N ASP A 111 9.55 -1.00 13.98
CA ASP A 111 9.73 -0.24 15.21
C ASP A 111 8.37 0.23 15.73
N LEU A 112 7.89 -0.43 16.77
CA LEU A 112 6.65 -0.06 17.44
C LEU A 112 6.95 1.00 18.52
N CYS A 113 6.24 2.12 18.45
CA CYS A 113 6.27 3.10 19.51
C CYS A 113 5.61 2.50 20.77
N LEU A 114 6.41 2.09 21.74
CA LEU A 114 5.97 1.47 23.00
C LEU A 114 4.94 2.30 23.78
N LYS A 115 4.84 3.61 23.52
CA LYS A 115 3.81 4.47 24.13
C LYS A 115 2.39 4.19 23.62
N LEU A 116 2.24 3.55 22.47
CA LEU A 116 0.93 3.20 21.91
C LEU A 116 0.39 1.86 22.42
N PHE A 117 1.26 1.01 22.95
CA PHE A 117 0.88 -0.27 23.53
C PHE A 117 1.11 -0.24 25.04
N LYS A 118 0.08 0.06 25.80
CA LYS A 118 0.02 -0.31 27.22
C LYS A 118 -0.12 -1.82 27.27
N LEU A 119 0.98 -2.54 27.38
CA LEU A 119 0.94 -3.95 27.76
C LEU A 119 0.34 -4.01 29.16
N PRO A 120 -0.72 -4.79 29.39
CA PRO A 120 -1.16 -5.05 30.76
C PRO A 120 -0.02 -5.79 31.45
N TYR A 121 0.54 -5.15 32.46
CA TYR A 121 1.45 -5.84 33.37
C TYR A 121 0.63 -6.91 34.13
N THR A 122 0.93 -8.16 33.87
CA THR A 122 0.55 -9.28 34.73
C THR A 122 1.42 -9.32 35.96
#